data_75c5478fd6b85c35e4cb34404632df2d
#
_entry.id   75c5478fd6b85c35e4cb34404632df2d
#
_cell.length_a   1.000
_cell.length_b   1.000
_cell.length_c   1.000
_cell.angle_alpha   90.00
_cell.angle_beta   90.00
_cell.angle_gamma   90.00
#
_symmetry.space_group_name_H-M   'P 1'
#
loop_
_entity.id
_entity.type
_entity.pdbx_description
1 polymer ?
#
loop_
_entity_poly.entity_id
_entity_poly.type
_entity_poly.pdbx_seq_one_letter_code
_entity_poly.pdbx_strand_id
1 'polypeptide(L)'
;MALQYGVLRARFDRAKREDGLSTPHLQIRALDSTGQPWRVAVNVQSQDHSEVVFWIVDPLVGHPIVDSLSTRPSGFSPAGPNATTSLDYVTAPLFDFSRGRVLPPSGSVNADDLQDLLGLYLDQCKAAGGELFTFGMKFDSNRHLPIDAEFGNTDGLHGVHDIHLMQGNVGEHAGDNGAFRDGALLLAFPDRIVGIFLAFQTQRIPTDGNGRPRSDAKPLSSLIAPGPPTPVTPTGSAVYLERALINPAGADPGHEVVVLGNCATTPHKLAGWQLVDRNGRITDLDIEIGAGASALVPLDGTGVQLGNGGGNVVLRDEQGDQVDSVTYSAQDAGPSDRFIRFRR
;
A
#
# COMPACT_ATOMS: atom_id res chain seq x y z
N MET A 1 -12.44 10.62 26.00
CA MET A 1 -13.31 9.69 25.26
C MET A 1 -12.42 8.57 24.72
N ALA A 2 -12.88 7.33 24.76
CA ALA A 2 -12.09 6.24 24.17
C ALA A 2 -12.01 6.46 22.66
N LEU A 3 -10.79 6.37 22.11
CA LEU A 3 -10.55 6.42 20.66
C LEU A 3 -11.28 5.25 20.01
N GLN A 4 -12.01 5.51 18.94
CA GLN A 4 -12.81 4.52 18.25
C GLN A 4 -12.18 4.17 16.90
N TYR A 5 -11.68 2.95 16.78
CA TYR A 5 -11.20 2.45 15.50
C TYR A 5 -12.38 2.10 14.57
N GLY A 6 -12.22 2.40 13.28
CA GLY A 6 -13.25 2.11 12.30
C GLY A 6 -12.86 2.46 10.88
N VAL A 7 -13.87 2.56 10.04
CA VAL A 7 -13.72 2.84 8.61
C VAL A 7 -14.56 4.04 8.24
N LEU A 8 -13.96 5.02 7.59
CA LEU A 8 -14.65 6.09 6.92
C LEU A 8 -14.81 5.74 5.44
N ARG A 9 -16.05 5.70 4.93
CA ARG A 9 -16.36 5.66 3.49
C ARG A 9 -16.81 7.03 3.05
N ALA A 10 -16.09 7.64 2.12
CA ALA A 10 -16.37 8.99 1.63
C ALA A 10 -15.83 9.18 0.20
N ARG A 11 -16.05 10.34 -0.38
CA ARG A 11 -15.42 10.77 -1.64
C ARG A 11 -14.37 11.81 -1.36
N PHE A 12 -13.22 11.67 -1.97
CA PHE A 12 -12.16 12.66 -1.90
C PHE A 12 -12.62 13.99 -2.51
N ASP A 13 -12.42 15.07 -1.78
CA ASP A 13 -12.70 16.44 -2.25
C ASP A 13 -11.41 17.17 -2.59
N ARG A 14 -10.52 17.35 -1.63
CA ARG A 14 -9.22 18.00 -1.79
C ARG A 14 -8.26 17.60 -0.68
N ALA A 15 -6.97 17.81 -0.92
CA ALA A 15 -5.93 17.58 0.06
C ALA A 15 -5.05 18.82 0.26
N LYS A 16 -4.34 18.84 1.37
CA LYS A 16 -3.31 19.82 1.69
C LYS A 16 -2.12 19.12 2.33
N ARG A 17 -0.93 19.47 1.86
CA ARG A 17 0.34 19.05 2.47
C ARG A 17 0.61 19.89 3.72
N GLU A 18 1.18 19.27 4.72
CA GLU A 18 1.83 19.96 5.83
C GLU A 18 3.34 19.85 5.64
N ASP A 19 4.01 20.99 5.55
CA ASP A 19 5.45 21.07 5.37
C ASP A 19 6.11 21.67 6.61
N GLY A 20 7.37 21.32 6.88
CA GLY A 20 8.17 21.91 7.94
C GLY A 20 7.82 21.49 9.36
N LEU A 21 7.04 20.43 9.54
CA LEU A 21 6.73 19.83 10.83
C LEU A 21 7.54 18.53 11.01
N SER A 22 7.79 18.16 12.27
CA SER A 22 8.42 16.85 12.59
C SER A 22 7.47 15.67 12.40
N THR A 23 6.18 15.94 12.38
CA THR A 23 5.11 14.95 12.14
C THR A 23 4.11 15.49 11.13
N PRO A 24 4.53 15.68 9.86
CA PRO A 24 3.65 16.23 8.84
C PRO A 24 2.60 15.22 8.41
N HIS A 25 1.45 15.73 8.00
CA HIS A 25 0.37 14.94 7.46
C HIS A 25 0.02 15.41 6.05
N LEU A 26 -0.43 14.46 5.23
CA LEU A 26 -1.32 14.82 4.15
C LEU A 26 -2.73 14.95 4.74
N GLN A 27 -3.23 16.16 4.81
CA GLN A 27 -4.59 16.44 5.27
C GLN A 27 -5.56 16.32 4.11
N ILE A 28 -6.57 15.48 4.25
CA ILE A 28 -7.56 15.18 3.22
C ILE A 28 -8.93 15.65 3.71
N ARG A 29 -9.64 16.43 2.89
CA ARG A 29 -11.07 16.67 3.05
C ARG A 29 -11.83 15.68 2.19
N ALA A 30 -12.78 14.97 2.80
CA ALA A 30 -13.65 14.03 2.12
C ALA A 30 -15.11 14.30 2.47
N LEU A 31 -16.03 13.94 1.58
CA LEU A 31 -17.46 14.12 1.75
C LEU A 31 -18.15 12.76 1.75
N ASP A 32 -18.99 12.50 2.76
CA ASP A 32 -19.85 11.32 2.72
C ASP A 32 -21.04 11.53 1.77
N SER A 33 -21.90 10.52 1.62
CA SER A 33 -23.02 10.58 0.69
C SER A 33 -24.10 11.62 1.06
N THR A 34 -24.07 12.12 2.29
CA THR A 34 -24.97 13.21 2.73
C THR A 34 -24.37 14.59 2.50
N GLY A 35 -23.11 14.66 2.05
CA GLY A 35 -22.33 15.89 1.92
C GLY A 35 -21.68 16.33 3.22
N GLN A 36 -21.73 15.53 4.30
CA GLN A 36 -21.03 15.82 5.54
C GLN A 36 -19.52 15.77 5.30
N PRO A 37 -18.78 16.83 5.62
CA PRO A 37 -17.33 16.85 5.47
C PRO A 37 -16.65 16.10 6.62
N TRP A 38 -15.58 15.41 6.26
CA TRP A 38 -14.68 14.66 7.13
C TRP A 38 -13.24 15.07 6.85
N ARG A 39 -12.39 15.02 7.87
CA ARG A 39 -10.96 15.21 7.72
C ARG A 39 -10.23 13.88 7.93
N VAL A 40 -9.39 13.52 6.99
CA VAL A 40 -8.49 12.38 7.13
C VAL A 40 -7.08 12.91 7.23
N ALA A 41 -6.40 12.59 8.32
CA ALA A 41 -5.02 13.00 8.56
C ALA A 41 -4.11 11.78 8.37
N VAL A 42 -3.41 11.73 7.25
CA VAL A 42 -2.47 10.66 6.92
C VAL A 42 -1.07 11.10 7.32
N ASN A 43 -0.51 10.50 8.36
CA ASN A 43 0.89 10.75 8.72
C ASN A 43 1.79 10.31 7.57
N VAL A 44 2.71 11.17 7.18
CA VAL A 44 3.73 10.87 6.17
C VAL A 44 5.14 10.84 6.76
N GLN A 45 5.25 11.24 8.01
CA GLN A 45 6.46 11.15 8.82
C GLN A 45 6.06 11.19 10.30
N SER A 46 6.79 10.47 11.15
CA SER A 46 6.55 10.42 12.60
C SER A 46 7.84 10.75 13.36
N GLN A 47 8.22 12.01 13.42
CA GLN A 47 9.48 12.58 13.91
C GLN A 47 10.53 12.80 12.82
N ASP A 48 11.43 13.74 13.00
CA ASP A 48 12.38 14.25 12.01
C ASP A 48 13.26 13.17 11.33
N HIS A 49 13.57 12.11 12.08
CA HIS A 49 14.46 11.04 11.63
C HIS A 49 13.79 9.67 11.57
N SER A 50 12.47 9.62 11.69
CA SER A 50 11.72 8.36 11.58
C SER A 50 11.50 8.01 10.13
N GLU A 51 11.93 6.82 9.76
CA GLU A 51 11.62 6.29 8.43
C GLU A 51 10.15 5.87 8.35
N VAL A 52 9.56 6.09 7.18
CA VAL A 52 8.24 5.61 6.80
C VAL A 52 8.40 4.59 5.69
N VAL A 53 7.91 3.38 5.93
CA VAL A 53 7.83 2.35 4.91
C VAL A 53 6.40 2.30 4.39
N PHE A 54 6.23 2.25 3.10
CA PHE A 54 4.91 2.19 2.48
C PHE A 54 4.81 1.12 1.39
N TRP A 55 3.58 0.70 1.13
CA TRP A 55 3.19 -0.21 0.07
C TRP A 55 2.03 0.40 -0.69
N ILE A 56 2.11 0.39 -2.01
CA ILE A 56 0.99 0.68 -2.90
C ILE A 56 0.72 -0.59 -3.69
N VAL A 57 -0.49 -1.13 -3.56
CA VAL A 57 -0.93 -2.34 -4.26
C VAL A 57 -2.05 -1.95 -5.22
N ASP A 58 -1.76 -2.00 -6.51
CA ASP A 58 -2.66 -1.59 -7.59
C ASP A 58 -2.61 -2.61 -8.75
N PRO A 59 -3.64 -3.42 -8.94
CA PRO A 59 -4.85 -3.54 -8.13
C PRO A 59 -4.68 -4.37 -6.85
N LEU A 60 -5.46 -4.02 -5.80
CA LEU A 60 -5.61 -4.83 -4.59
C LEU A 60 -6.65 -5.91 -4.86
N VAL A 61 -6.20 -7.13 -5.12
CA VAL A 61 -7.05 -8.30 -5.38
C VAL A 61 -6.78 -9.42 -4.38
N GLY A 62 -7.74 -10.30 -4.20
CA GLY A 62 -7.59 -11.48 -3.32
C GLY A 62 -7.57 -11.16 -1.81
N HIS A 63 -7.73 -9.89 -1.42
CA HIS A 63 -7.81 -9.53 -0.01
C HIS A 63 -9.27 -9.59 0.48
N PRO A 64 -9.60 -10.30 1.58
CA PRO A 64 -10.98 -10.45 2.05
C PRO A 64 -11.68 -9.14 2.38
N ILE A 65 -10.94 -8.09 2.72
CA ILE A 65 -11.53 -6.76 3.01
C ILE A 65 -12.24 -6.17 1.79
N VAL A 66 -11.76 -6.47 0.57
CA VAL A 66 -12.28 -5.93 -0.68
C VAL A 66 -13.77 -6.25 -0.84
N ASP A 67 -14.17 -7.49 -0.54
CA ASP A 67 -15.56 -7.93 -0.65
C ASP A 67 -16.49 -7.17 0.30
N SER A 68 -15.95 -6.71 1.43
CA SER A 68 -16.73 -5.99 2.44
C SER A 68 -16.93 -4.50 2.14
N LEU A 69 -16.14 -3.91 1.23
CA LEU A 69 -16.15 -2.46 1.01
C LEU A 69 -17.49 -1.97 0.47
N SER A 70 -18.07 -2.68 -0.50
CA SER A 70 -19.32 -2.29 -1.15
C SER A 70 -20.51 -2.23 -0.18
N THR A 71 -20.48 -3.04 0.87
CA THR A 71 -21.57 -3.13 1.86
C THR A 71 -21.43 -2.13 3.02
N ARG A 72 -20.31 -1.41 3.13
CA ARG A 72 -20.11 -0.45 4.21
C ARG A 72 -20.96 0.79 4.01
N PRO A 73 -21.60 1.29 5.07
CA PRO A 73 -22.35 2.54 5.00
C PRO A 73 -21.42 3.71 4.70
N SER A 74 -21.94 4.75 4.06
CA SER A 74 -21.25 6.01 3.87
C SER A 74 -21.07 6.73 5.22
N GLY A 75 -19.99 7.49 5.35
CA GLY A 75 -19.57 8.07 6.62
C GLY A 75 -18.74 7.09 7.46
N PHE A 76 -18.57 7.40 8.75
CA PHE A 76 -17.76 6.59 9.65
C PHE A 76 -18.56 5.43 10.26
N SER A 77 -18.01 4.24 10.17
CA SER A 77 -18.51 3.02 10.79
C SER A 77 -17.50 2.48 11.80
N PRO A 78 -17.86 2.28 13.08
CA PRO A 78 -16.96 1.60 14.02
C PRO A 78 -16.62 0.19 13.52
N ALA A 79 -15.37 -0.20 13.66
CA ALA A 79 -15.00 -1.60 13.52
C ALA A 79 -15.45 -2.35 14.78
N GLY A 80 -16.18 -3.44 14.58
CA GLY A 80 -16.54 -4.34 15.67
C GLY A 80 -15.29 -5.02 16.27
N PRO A 81 -15.47 -5.78 17.34
CA PRO A 81 -14.37 -6.51 17.99
C PRO A 81 -13.82 -7.66 17.13
N ASN A 82 -14.48 -8.01 16.03
CA ASN A 82 -14.07 -9.11 15.16
C ASN A 82 -13.06 -8.66 14.10
N ALA A 83 -12.02 -9.43 13.87
CA ALA A 83 -10.96 -9.18 12.88
C ALA A 83 -11.48 -8.96 11.45
N THR A 84 -12.62 -9.53 11.08
CA THR A 84 -13.26 -9.36 9.76
C THR A 84 -13.68 -7.93 9.43
N THR A 85 -13.76 -7.05 10.43
CA THR A 85 -14.13 -5.65 10.26
C THR A 85 -12.95 -4.68 10.39
N SER A 86 -11.76 -5.20 10.66
CA SER A 86 -10.52 -4.45 10.82
C SER A 86 -9.46 -4.94 9.82
N LEU A 87 -8.36 -4.23 9.74
CA LEU A 87 -7.20 -4.60 8.92
C LEU A 87 -6.11 -5.32 9.72
N ASP A 88 -6.39 -5.81 10.93
CA ASP A 88 -5.39 -6.41 11.83
C ASP A 88 -4.63 -7.59 11.23
N TYR A 89 -5.16 -8.22 10.20
CA TYR A 89 -4.57 -9.37 9.49
C TYR A 89 -3.85 -8.98 8.19
N VAL A 90 -3.80 -7.69 7.82
CA VAL A 90 -3.21 -7.24 6.55
C VAL A 90 -1.71 -7.49 6.50
N THR A 91 -1.02 -7.36 7.62
CA THR A 91 0.43 -7.52 7.68
C THR A 91 0.90 -8.97 7.52
N ALA A 92 0.08 -9.96 7.85
CA ALA A 92 0.51 -11.36 7.90
C ALA A 92 0.55 -12.03 6.51
N PRO A 93 -0.54 -12.10 5.72
CA PRO A 93 -0.54 -12.86 4.48
C PRO A 93 -0.13 -12.08 3.23
N LEU A 94 -0.33 -10.75 3.20
CA LEU A 94 -0.16 -9.96 1.97
C LEU A 94 1.10 -9.08 1.96
N PHE A 95 1.61 -8.71 3.14
CA PHE A 95 2.74 -7.80 3.24
C PHE A 95 3.96 -8.51 3.81
N ASP A 96 4.90 -8.80 2.95
CA ASP A 96 6.27 -9.01 3.38
C ASP A 96 6.84 -7.62 3.72
N PHE A 97 7.04 -7.36 5.01
CA PHE A 97 7.54 -6.08 5.50
C PHE A 97 8.88 -5.70 4.86
N SER A 98 9.68 -6.68 4.48
CA SER A 98 10.97 -6.49 3.79
C SER A 98 10.84 -5.82 2.41
N ARG A 99 9.63 -5.57 1.93
CA ARG A 99 9.34 -5.08 0.57
C ARG A 99 8.66 -3.74 0.54
N GLY A 100 8.54 -3.13 1.67
CA GLY A 100 8.12 -1.74 1.74
C GLY A 100 9.10 -0.85 0.98
N ARG A 101 8.64 0.31 0.61
CA ARG A 101 9.45 1.37 -0.02
C ARG A 101 9.62 2.51 0.96
N VAL A 102 10.74 3.20 0.85
CA VAL A 102 11.00 4.43 1.59
C VAL A 102 11.26 5.52 0.56
N LEU A 103 10.56 6.63 0.69
CA LEU A 103 10.87 7.88 -0.03
C LEU A 103 11.13 8.96 1.01
N PRO A 104 12.28 9.63 0.93
CA PRO A 104 12.54 10.78 1.79
C PRO A 104 11.49 11.87 1.53
N PRO A 105 11.07 12.61 2.57
CA PRO A 105 10.24 13.79 2.38
C PRO A 105 10.93 14.79 1.47
N SER A 106 10.20 15.39 0.56
CA SER A 106 10.66 16.45 -0.32
C SER A 106 9.73 17.66 -0.20
N GLY A 107 10.28 18.86 -0.28
CA GLY A 107 9.48 20.10 -0.35
C GLY A 107 8.96 20.41 -1.76
N SER A 108 9.18 19.52 -2.72
CA SER A 108 8.78 19.64 -4.10
C SER A 108 7.42 18.98 -4.34
N VAL A 109 6.65 19.51 -5.29
CA VAL A 109 5.37 18.92 -5.74
C VAL A 109 5.54 18.04 -6.99
N ASN A 110 6.69 17.43 -7.17
CA ASN A 110 7.08 16.75 -8.40
C ASN A 110 6.93 15.22 -8.35
N ALA A 111 6.03 14.67 -7.55
CA ALA A 111 5.81 13.23 -7.39
C ALA A 111 7.09 12.46 -6.95
N ASP A 112 7.88 13.06 -6.08
CA ASP A 112 9.15 12.53 -5.60
C ASP A 112 9.10 12.11 -4.12
N ASP A 113 8.00 12.32 -3.43
CA ASP A 113 7.78 11.83 -2.06
C ASP A 113 6.42 11.12 -1.89
N LEU A 114 6.17 10.64 -0.67
CA LEU A 114 4.94 9.91 -0.35
C LEU A 114 3.70 10.80 -0.44
N GLN A 115 3.77 12.09 -0.07
CA GLN A 115 2.62 12.99 -0.15
C GLN A 115 2.18 13.21 -1.59
N ASP A 116 3.15 13.33 -2.50
CA ASP A 116 2.88 13.50 -3.93
C ASP A 116 2.24 12.25 -4.54
N LEU A 117 2.74 11.05 -4.18
CA LEU A 117 2.14 9.79 -4.62
C LEU A 117 0.70 9.64 -4.11
N LEU A 118 0.46 9.94 -2.83
CA LEU A 118 -0.89 9.91 -2.26
C LEU A 118 -1.81 10.90 -2.98
N GLY A 119 -1.35 12.12 -3.22
CA GLY A 119 -2.07 13.15 -3.96
C GLY A 119 -2.45 12.70 -5.36
N LEU A 120 -1.51 12.11 -6.09
CA LEU A 120 -1.72 11.56 -7.44
C LEU A 120 -2.84 10.52 -7.45
N TYR A 121 -2.81 9.53 -6.55
CA TYR A 121 -3.83 8.48 -6.47
C TYR A 121 -5.20 9.03 -6.06
N LEU A 122 -5.24 9.98 -5.13
CA LEU A 122 -6.48 10.65 -4.71
C LEU A 122 -7.12 11.43 -5.86
N ASP A 123 -6.34 12.19 -6.61
CA ASP A 123 -6.83 12.96 -7.77
C ASP A 123 -7.33 12.04 -8.88
N GLN A 124 -6.61 10.95 -9.16
CA GLN A 124 -7.07 9.93 -10.12
C GLN A 124 -8.38 9.27 -9.67
N CYS A 125 -8.49 8.90 -8.39
CA CYS A 125 -9.70 8.32 -7.83
C CYS A 125 -10.89 9.27 -7.95
N LYS A 126 -10.69 10.55 -7.64
CA LYS A 126 -11.71 11.60 -7.80
C LYS A 126 -12.14 11.77 -9.26
N ALA A 127 -11.18 11.86 -10.17
CA ALA A 127 -11.45 12.02 -11.60
C ALA A 127 -12.25 10.83 -12.16
N ALA A 128 -12.03 9.63 -11.64
CA ALA A 128 -12.76 8.42 -12.00
C ALA A 128 -14.14 8.29 -11.29
N GLY A 129 -14.49 9.22 -10.40
CA GLY A 129 -15.72 9.13 -9.59
C GLY A 129 -15.66 8.06 -8.49
N GLY A 130 -14.47 7.67 -8.07
CA GLY A 130 -14.25 6.63 -7.07
C GLY A 130 -14.51 7.06 -5.63
N GLU A 131 -14.35 6.14 -4.71
CA GLU A 131 -14.58 6.32 -3.28
C GLU A 131 -13.32 6.01 -2.47
N LEU A 132 -13.22 6.68 -1.32
CA LEU A 132 -12.15 6.52 -0.35
C LEU A 132 -12.67 5.72 0.85
N PHE A 133 -11.91 4.70 1.25
CA PHE A 133 -12.11 3.96 2.51
C PHE A 133 -10.86 4.14 3.36
N THR A 134 -11.03 4.77 4.52
CA THR A 134 -9.91 5.03 5.43
C THR A 134 -10.09 4.27 6.72
N PHE A 135 -9.17 3.38 7.01
CA PHE A 135 -9.13 2.59 8.24
C PHE A 135 -8.20 3.27 9.25
N GLY A 136 -8.73 3.60 10.42
CA GLY A 136 -7.97 4.29 11.44
C GLY A 136 -8.80 4.67 12.67
N MET A 137 -8.24 5.54 13.50
CA MET A 137 -8.86 6.01 14.74
C MET A 137 -9.69 7.26 14.48
N LYS A 138 -10.97 7.22 14.86
CA LYS A 138 -11.83 8.39 14.82
C LYS A 138 -11.37 9.44 15.84
N PHE A 139 -11.31 10.68 15.43
CA PHE A 139 -11.27 11.82 16.33
C PHE A 139 -12.50 12.69 16.17
N ASP A 140 -12.92 13.29 17.27
CA ASP A 140 -14.00 14.26 17.27
C ASP A 140 -13.39 15.67 17.37
N SER A 141 -13.79 16.54 16.48
CA SER A 141 -13.34 17.90 16.46
C SER A 141 -14.05 18.70 17.54
N ASN A 142 -13.43 18.79 18.71
CA ASN A 142 -13.76 19.80 19.70
C ASN A 142 -12.81 21.02 19.59
N ARG A 143 -11.96 21.06 18.57
CA ARG A 143 -10.95 22.09 18.38
C ARG A 143 -10.95 22.54 16.92
N HIS A 144 -11.11 23.81 16.72
CA HIS A 144 -10.69 24.50 15.54
C HIS A 144 -9.22 24.28 15.27
N LEU A 145 -8.87 23.54 14.25
CA LEU A 145 -7.53 23.55 13.71
C LEU A 145 -7.48 24.49 12.53
N PRO A 146 -6.36 25.20 12.30
CA PRO A 146 -6.21 26.08 11.15
C PRO A 146 -6.56 25.39 9.83
N ILE A 147 -6.24 24.10 9.70
CA ILE A 147 -6.54 23.30 8.53
C ILE A 147 -8.05 23.12 8.29
N ASP A 148 -8.86 23.06 9.34
CA ASP A 148 -10.31 22.92 9.20
C ASP A 148 -10.90 24.21 8.60
N ALA A 149 -10.40 25.39 9.00
CA ALA A 149 -10.78 26.67 8.41
C ALA A 149 -10.35 26.79 6.94
N GLU A 150 -9.17 26.29 6.59
CA GLU A 150 -8.72 26.21 5.20
C GLU A 150 -9.59 25.29 4.34
N PHE A 151 -10.17 24.27 4.94
CA PHE A 151 -11.17 23.42 4.31
C PHE A 151 -12.58 24.03 4.29
N GLY A 152 -12.73 25.26 4.78
CA GLY A 152 -13.99 25.99 4.81
C GLY A 152 -14.91 25.59 5.97
N ASN A 153 -14.37 24.98 7.01
CA ASN A 153 -15.10 24.55 8.19
C ASN A 153 -14.60 25.27 9.44
N THR A 154 -15.37 26.25 9.89
CA THR A 154 -15.01 27.06 11.06
C THR A 154 -15.36 26.39 12.39
N ASP A 155 -16.21 25.39 12.42
CA ASP A 155 -16.63 24.68 13.62
C ASP A 155 -15.83 23.40 13.91
N GLY A 156 -14.78 23.17 13.09
CA GLY A 156 -13.95 21.96 13.12
C GLY A 156 -14.55 20.79 12.34
N LEU A 157 -13.73 19.78 12.08
CA LEU A 157 -14.12 18.57 11.36
C LEU A 157 -13.92 17.34 12.22
N HIS A 158 -14.90 16.45 12.24
CA HIS A 158 -14.67 15.07 12.66
C HIS A 158 -13.76 14.39 11.64
N GLY A 159 -13.00 13.40 12.08
CA GLY A 159 -12.08 12.78 11.17
C GLY A 159 -11.56 11.42 11.57
N VAL A 160 -10.64 10.92 10.76
CA VAL A 160 -9.88 9.69 10.98
C VAL A 160 -8.41 10.01 10.91
N HIS A 161 -7.66 9.48 11.86
CA HIS A 161 -6.22 9.59 11.99
C HIS A 161 -5.60 8.20 12.21
N ASP A 162 -4.30 8.12 12.36
CA ASP A 162 -3.58 6.86 12.58
C ASP A 162 -3.84 5.84 11.46
N ILE A 163 -3.64 6.28 10.22
CA ILE A 163 -3.85 5.49 9.01
C ILE A 163 -2.54 4.79 8.64
N HIS A 164 -2.08 3.93 9.54
CA HIS A 164 -0.84 3.20 9.35
C HIS A 164 -0.93 1.81 10.00
N LEU A 165 -0.07 0.92 9.56
CA LEU A 165 0.01 -0.42 10.10
C LEU A 165 0.57 -0.40 11.51
N MET A 166 0.00 -1.23 12.40
CA MET A 166 0.43 -1.37 13.79
C MET A 166 0.45 -0.02 14.52
N GLN A 167 -0.72 0.50 14.80
CA GLN A 167 -0.91 1.81 15.44
C GLN A 167 -0.37 1.94 16.87
N GLY A 168 0.15 0.89 17.47
CA GLY A 168 0.81 0.94 18.76
C GLY A 168 2.25 1.40 18.62
N ASN A 169 2.66 2.41 19.39
CA ASN A 169 4.02 2.91 19.41
C ASN A 169 4.92 2.10 20.37
N VAL A 170 6.23 2.16 20.14
CA VAL A 170 7.25 1.44 20.91
C VAL A 170 8.19 2.45 21.60
N GLY A 171 8.70 2.09 22.76
CA GLY A 171 9.67 2.91 23.50
C GLY A 171 9.06 4.20 24.05
N GLU A 172 9.65 5.34 23.76
CA GLU A 172 9.22 6.65 24.26
C GLU A 172 7.84 7.06 23.74
N HIS A 173 7.41 6.51 22.61
CA HIS A 173 6.12 6.78 21.98
C HIS A 173 5.02 5.77 22.35
N ALA A 174 5.28 4.86 23.31
CA ALA A 174 4.35 3.77 23.64
C ALA A 174 2.96 4.21 24.11
N GLY A 175 2.81 5.47 24.52
CA GLY A 175 1.55 6.04 24.98
C GLY A 175 0.77 6.86 23.94
N ASP A 176 1.30 7.03 22.74
CA ASP A 176 0.76 8.01 21.79
C ASP A 176 -0.52 7.54 21.10
N ASN A 177 -0.71 6.24 20.93
CA ASN A 177 -1.83 5.70 20.16
C ASN A 177 -2.67 4.68 20.94
N GLY A 178 -3.86 4.47 20.47
CA GLY A 178 -4.85 3.57 21.07
C GLY A 178 -4.57 2.08 20.83
N ALA A 179 -5.56 1.34 20.37
CA ALA A 179 -5.45 -0.10 20.16
C ALA A 179 -4.48 -0.45 19.02
N PHE A 180 -3.76 -1.58 19.16
CA PHE A 180 -2.98 -2.17 18.07
C PHE A 180 -3.92 -2.66 16.98
N ARG A 181 -4.07 -1.86 15.93
CA ARG A 181 -4.87 -2.17 14.76
C ARG A 181 -4.21 -1.63 13.51
N ASP A 182 -4.32 -2.39 12.43
CA ASP A 182 -3.79 -1.95 11.15
C ASP A 182 -4.70 -0.87 10.54
N GLY A 183 -4.10 0.21 10.04
CA GLY A 183 -4.76 1.24 9.26
C GLY A 183 -4.37 1.16 7.78
N ALA A 184 -5.18 1.75 6.93
CA ALA A 184 -4.91 1.85 5.50
C ALA A 184 -5.78 2.90 4.82
N LEU A 185 -5.36 3.28 3.63
CA LEU A 185 -6.13 4.05 2.66
C LEU A 185 -6.46 3.14 1.49
N LEU A 186 -7.74 2.81 1.27
CA LEU A 186 -8.18 2.05 0.12
C LEU A 186 -8.98 2.96 -0.81
N LEU A 187 -8.60 2.98 -2.08
CA LEU A 187 -9.25 3.78 -3.13
C LEU A 187 -10.00 2.84 -4.05
N ALA A 188 -11.34 2.94 -4.04
CA ALA A 188 -12.19 2.16 -4.92
C ALA A 188 -12.47 2.95 -6.20
N PHE A 189 -11.79 2.58 -7.26
CA PHE A 189 -12.07 3.02 -8.63
C PHE A 189 -13.26 2.20 -9.19
N PRO A 190 -13.89 2.63 -10.30
CA PRO A 190 -14.95 1.85 -10.93
C PRO A 190 -14.52 0.46 -11.40
N ASP A 191 -13.24 0.27 -11.70
CA ASP A 191 -12.65 -0.92 -12.32
C ASP A 191 -11.68 -1.67 -11.42
N ARG A 192 -11.22 -1.06 -10.32
CA ARG A 192 -10.22 -1.66 -9.42
C ARG A 192 -10.20 -1.01 -8.03
N ILE A 193 -9.54 -1.66 -7.12
CA ILE A 193 -9.23 -1.11 -5.80
C ILE A 193 -7.72 -0.95 -5.66
N VAL A 194 -7.28 0.18 -5.15
CA VAL A 194 -5.88 0.45 -4.80
C VAL A 194 -5.75 0.46 -3.29
N GLY A 195 -4.80 -0.30 -2.76
CA GLY A 195 -4.48 -0.32 -1.34
C GLY A 195 -3.18 0.43 -1.05
N ILE A 196 -3.21 1.35 -0.10
CA ILE A 196 -2.06 2.13 0.36
C ILE A 196 -1.88 1.88 1.85
N PHE A 197 -0.71 1.39 2.24
CA PHE A 197 -0.38 0.98 3.58
C PHE A 197 0.93 1.62 4.02
N LEU A 198 0.99 2.07 5.26
CA LEU A 198 2.12 2.81 5.83
C LEU A 198 2.58 2.14 7.12
N ALA A 199 3.88 2.17 7.40
CA ALA A 199 4.42 1.75 8.69
C ALA A 199 5.57 2.68 9.10
N PHE A 200 5.58 3.08 10.37
CA PHE A 200 6.58 4.00 10.91
C PHE A 200 7.65 3.30 11.73
N GLN A 201 8.87 3.80 11.63
CA GLN A 201 9.99 3.33 12.39
C GLN A 201 9.72 3.39 13.90
N THR A 202 9.14 4.48 14.39
CA THR A 202 8.79 4.68 15.81
C THR A 202 7.84 3.62 16.38
N GLN A 203 7.19 2.84 15.53
CA GLN A 203 6.23 1.80 15.92
C GLN A 203 6.77 0.38 15.77
N ARG A 204 7.91 0.22 15.12
CA ARG A 204 8.48 -1.09 14.80
C ARG A 204 9.75 -1.39 15.53
N ILE A 205 10.53 -0.36 15.85
CA ILE A 205 11.81 -0.50 16.52
C ILE A 205 11.94 0.55 17.65
N PRO A 206 12.73 0.31 18.69
CA PRO A 206 13.03 1.30 19.71
C PRO A 206 13.72 2.51 19.09
N THR A 207 13.15 3.70 19.30
CA THR A 207 13.67 4.98 18.84
C THR A 207 13.87 5.95 19.98
N ASP A 208 14.66 6.99 19.76
CA ASP A 208 14.72 8.19 20.61
C ASP A 208 13.54 9.13 20.30
N GLY A 209 13.44 10.25 21.02
CA GLY A 209 12.38 11.24 20.85
C GLY A 209 12.41 11.97 19.48
N ASN A 210 13.47 11.81 18.69
CA ASN A 210 13.59 12.34 17.34
C ASN A 210 13.33 11.28 16.25
N GLY A 211 12.97 10.06 16.64
CA GLY A 211 12.69 8.96 15.71
C GLY A 211 13.91 8.21 15.21
N ARG A 212 15.13 8.48 15.76
CA ARG A 212 16.33 7.71 15.42
C ARG A 212 16.33 6.35 16.11
N PRO A 213 16.80 5.28 15.42
CA PRO A 213 17.01 4.01 16.10
C PRO A 213 17.92 4.16 17.31
N ARG A 214 17.56 3.51 18.41
CA ARG A 214 18.44 3.43 19.59
C ARG A 214 19.68 2.60 19.25
N SER A 215 20.72 2.69 20.07
CA SER A 215 22.03 2.07 19.81
C SER A 215 21.99 0.54 19.62
N ASP A 216 20.95 -0.11 20.12
CA ASP A 216 20.70 -1.54 20.01
C ASP A 216 19.72 -1.93 18.88
N ALA A 217 19.24 -0.95 18.11
CA ALA A 217 18.30 -1.14 17.03
C ALA A 217 18.88 -0.65 15.70
N LYS A 218 18.42 -1.27 14.62
CA LYS A 218 18.78 -0.87 13.25
C LYS A 218 17.64 -0.05 12.64
N PRO A 219 17.93 0.83 11.66
CA PRO A 219 16.90 1.55 10.92
C PRO A 219 15.86 0.60 10.33
N LEU A 220 14.61 1.07 10.21
CA LEU A 220 13.52 0.28 9.63
C LEU A 220 13.84 -0.16 8.20
N SER A 221 14.51 0.70 7.41
CA SER A 221 15.01 0.39 6.07
C SER A 221 15.94 -0.83 6.02
N SER A 222 16.62 -1.15 7.12
CA SER A 222 17.46 -2.37 7.18
C SER A 222 16.65 -3.67 7.23
N LEU A 223 15.38 -3.61 7.58
CA LEU A 223 14.42 -4.72 7.58
C LEU A 223 13.73 -4.87 6.23
N ILE A 224 13.77 -3.81 5.44
CA ILE A 224 13.35 -3.83 4.06
C ILE A 224 14.46 -4.55 3.31
N ALA A 225 14.12 -5.52 2.48
CA ALA A 225 15.13 -6.03 1.56
C ALA A 225 15.71 -4.79 0.83
N PRO A 226 17.03 -4.68 0.64
CA PRO A 226 17.55 -3.62 -0.17
C PRO A 226 16.66 -3.54 -1.40
N GLY A 227 16.03 -2.37 -1.58
CA GLY A 227 15.14 -2.15 -2.72
C GLY A 227 15.82 -2.71 -3.95
N PRO A 228 15.13 -3.09 -5.00
CA PRO A 228 15.83 -3.53 -6.18
C PRO A 228 16.99 -2.56 -6.33
N PRO A 229 18.24 -3.03 -6.39
CA PRO A 229 19.39 -2.14 -6.47
C PRO A 229 18.98 -1.08 -7.47
N THR A 230 19.18 0.21 -7.15
CA THR A 230 18.81 1.37 -7.98
C THR A 230 18.71 0.86 -9.39
N PRO A 231 17.57 0.80 -10.03
CA PRO A 231 17.33 -0.14 -11.10
C PRO A 231 18.57 -0.17 -11.96
N VAL A 232 19.33 -1.27 -11.90
CA VAL A 232 20.16 -1.64 -13.03
C VAL A 232 19.06 -1.85 -14.04
N THR A 233 18.79 -0.78 -14.78
CA THR A 233 17.80 -0.76 -15.84
C THR A 233 18.05 -2.04 -16.63
N PRO A 234 17.20 -3.08 -16.49
CA PRO A 234 17.25 -4.13 -17.45
C PRO A 234 16.74 -3.42 -18.68
N THR A 235 17.65 -2.97 -19.56
CA THR A 235 17.34 -2.40 -20.86
C THR A 235 15.95 -1.73 -20.98
N GLY A 236 15.74 -0.65 -20.23
CA GLY A 236 14.72 0.34 -20.60
C GLY A 236 13.32 0.20 -20.02
N SER A 237 12.92 -0.86 -19.38
CA SER A 237 11.55 -0.95 -18.83
C SER A 237 11.46 -0.66 -17.34
N ALA A 238 10.46 0.14 -16.98
CA ALA A 238 10.14 0.41 -15.58
C ALA A 238 9.41 -0.76 -14.89
N VAL A 239 8.90 -1.72 -15.66
CA VAL A 239 8.13 -2.86 -15.16
C VAL A 239 9.02 -4.09 -15.01
N TYR A 240 8.85 -4.82 -13.92
CA TYR A 240 9.68 -5.97 -13.59
C TYR A 240 8.91 -7.06 -12.83
N LEU A 241 9.42 -8.28 -12.89
CA LEU A 241 8.93 -9.42 -12.09
C LEU A 241 9.39 -9.26 -10.65
N GLU A 242 8.48 -9.01 -9.72
CA GLU A 242 8.82 -8.74 -8.33
C GLU A 242 8.87 -10.02 -7.48
N ARG A 243 7.80 -10.80 -7.51
CA ARG A 243 7.61 -12.00 -6.68
C ARG A 243 6.55 -12.93 -7.26
N ALA A 244 6.43 -14.12 -6.69
CA ALA A 244 5.33 -15.03 -7.01
C ALA A 244 4.91 -15.87 -5.80
N LEU A 245 3.63 -16.24 -5.78
CA LEU A 245 3.10 -17.35 -5.01
C LEU A 245 3.15 -18.57 -5.93
N ILE A 246 4.13 -19.45 -5.71
CA ILE A 246 4.39 -20.61 -6.58
C ILE A 246 3.64 -21.85 -6.06
N ASN A 247 3.65 -22.06 -4.76
CA ASN A 247 3.06 -23.22 -4.11
C ASN A 247 1.91 -22.77 -3.18
N PRO A 248 0.71 -22.47 -3.72
CA PRO A 248 -0.45 -22.10 -2.92
C PRO A 248 -0.94 -23.26 -2.07
N ALA A 249 -1.69 -22.98 -0.99
CA ALA A 249 -2.34 -24.02 -0.20
C ALA A 249 -3.42 -24.72 -1.04
N GLY A 250 -3.29 -26.03 -1.23
CA GLY A 250 -4.25 -26.84 -2.00
C GLY A 250 -3.79 -27.18 -3.41
N ALA A 251 -4.66 -27.02 -4.39
CA ALA A 251 -4.33 -27.29 -5.79
C ALA A 251 -3.54 -26.13 -6.41
N ASP A 252 -2.36 -26.40 -6.98
CA ASP A 252 -1.51 -25.37 -7.57
C ASP A 252 -2.13 -24.69 -8.81
N PRO A 253 -2.59 -25.41 -9.82
CA PRO A 253 -3.11 -24.80 -11.02
C PRO A 253 -4.33 -23.90 -10.75
N GLY A 254 -4.24 -22.64 -11.15
CA GLY A 254 -5.32 -21.66 -10.96
C GLY A 254 -5.32 -20.91 -9.63
N HIS A 255 -4.32 -21.14 -8.76
CA HIS A 255 -4.18 -20.43 -7.49
C HIS A 255 -2.81 -19.76 -7.34
N GLU A 256 -1.94 -19.91 -8.31
CA GLU A 256 -0.64 -19.28 -8.37
C GLU A 256 -0.77 -17.79 -8.73
N VAL A 257 0.17 -16.97 -8.30
CA VAL A 257 0.14 -15.52 -8.54
C VAL A 257 1.53 -15.03 -8.90
N VAL A 258 1.65 -14.21 -9.94
CA VAL A 258 2.84 -13.41 -10.23
C VAL A 258 2.59 -11.97 -9.80
N VAL A 259 3.56 -11.34 -9.20
CA VAL A 259 3.50 -9.90 -8.87
C VAL A 259 4.48 -9.16 -9.75
N LEU A 260 3.96 -8.15 -10.42
CA LEU A 260 4.73 -7.21 -11.24
C LEU A 260 4.88 -5.89 -10.49
N GLY A 261 6.07 -5.29 -10.51
CA GLY A 261 6.33 -3.98 -9.97
C GLY A 261 6.53 -2.94 -11.06
N ASN A 262 6.09 -1.72 -10.83
CA ASN A 262 6.39 -0.56 -11.65
C ASN A 262 7.24 0.42 -10.84
N CYS A 263 8.49 0.64 -11.23
CA CYS A 263 9.38 1.59 -10.54
C CYS A 263 9.34 3.02 -11.12
N ALA A 264 8.52 3.26 -12.16
CA ALA A 264 8.34 4.60 -12.70
C ALA A 264 7.44 5.47 -11.81
N THR A 265 7.55 6.77 -11.98
CA THR A 265 6.67 7.78 -11.38
C THR A 265 5.36 7.98 -12.15
N THR A 266 5.13 7.19 -13.20
CA THR A 266 3.92 7.20 -14.03
C THR A 266 3.32 5.81 -14.11
N PRO A 267 1.98 5.68 -14.24
CA PRO A 267 1.35 4.40 -14.52
C PRO A 267 1.86 3.77 -15.81
N HIS A 268 1.89 2.45 -15.86
CA HIS A 268 2.30 1.68 -17.04
C HIS A 268 1.22 0.67 -17.45
N LYS A 269 0.75 0.79 -18.68
CA LYS A 269 -0.23 -0.16 -19.27
C LYS A 269 0.49 -1.36 -19.87
N LEU A 270 0.00 -2.55 -19.56
CA LEU A 270 0.56 -3.81 -20.03
C LEU A 270 -0.34 -4.50 -21.08
N ALA A 271 -1.19 -3.75 -21.78
CA ALA A 271 -1.99 -4.32 -22.86
C ALA A 271 -1.10 -4.92 -23.95
N GLY A 272 -1.29 -6.19 -24.25
CA GLY A 272 -0.47 -6.94 -25.21
C GLY A 272 0.86 -7.49 -24.67
N TRP A 273 1.18 -7.23 -23.41
CA TRP A 273 2.33 -7.85 -22.75
C TRP A 273 2.02 -9.30 -22.37
N GLN A 274 3.06 -10.09 -22.12
CA GLN A 274 2.93 -11.52 -21.87
C GLN A 274 3.84 -11.99 -20.73
N LEU A 275 3.30 -12.89 -19.91
CA LEU A 275 4.11 -13.79 -19.09
C LEU A 275 4.33 -15.09 -19.85
N VAL A 276 5.54 -15.64 -19.76
CA VAL A 276 5.91 -16.92 -20.39
C VAL A 276 6.62 -17.80 -19.38
N ASP A 277 6.19 -19.05 -19.22
CA ASP A 277 6.85 -20.02 -18.35
C ASP A 277 7.93 -20.84 -19.09
N ARG A 278 8.64 -21.68 -18.34
CA ARG A 278 9.71 -22.55 -18.90
C ARG A 278 9.26 -23.52 -19.99
N ASN A 279 7.96 -23.80 -20.06
CA ASN A 279 7.38 -24.70 -21.05
C ASN A 279 6.83 -23.96 -22.27
N GLY A 280 6.98 -22.63 -22.30
CA GLY A 280 6.47 -21.76 -23.34
C GLY A 280 4.97 -21.49 -23.27
N ARG A 281 4.31 -21.78 -22.13
CA ARG A 281 2.93 -21.39 -21.90
C ARG A 281 2.85 -19.91 -21.69
N ILE A 282 1.80 -19.27 -22.19
CA ILE A 282 1.64 -17.82 -22.21
C ILE A 282 0.40 -17.42 -21.41
N THR A 283 0.53 -16.35 -20.65
CA THR A 283 -0.58 -15.59 -20.07
C THR A 283 -0.50 -14.16 -20.60
N ASP A 284 -1.49 -13.73 -21.36
CA ASP A 284 -1.59 -12.36 -21.86
C ASP A 284 -1.94 -11.42 -20.71
N LEU A 285 -1.36 -10.23 -20.74
CA LEU A 285 -1.59 -9.19 -19.75
C LEU A 285 -2.42 -8.05 -20.37
N ASP A 286 -3.42 -7.61 -19.64
CA ASP A 286 -4.23 -6.43 -19.96
C ASP A 286 -4.55 -5.69 -18.64
N ILE A 287 -3.50 -5.23 -17.99
CA ILE A 287 -3.59 -4.50 -16.72
C ILE A 287 -2.81 -3.20 -16.79
N GLU A 288 -3.12 -2.26 -15.91
CA GLU A 288 -2.32 -1.06 -15.66
C GLU A 288 -1.70 -1.16 -14.28
N ILE A 289 -0.40 -0.89 -14.17
CA ILE A 289 0.30 -0.80 -12.88
C ILE A 289 0.55 0.66 -12.57
N GLY A 290 -0.01 1.13 -11.45
CA GLY A 290 0.14 2.50 -11.01
C GLY A 290 1.58 2.93 -10.78
N ALA A 291 1.81 4.23 -10.70
CA ALA A 291 3.13 4.81 -10.43
C ALA A 291 3.72 4.27 -9.12
N GLY A 292 4.90 3.69 -9.17
CA GLY A 292 5.56 3.15 -7.98
C GLY A 292 4.85 1.97 -7.30
N ALA A 293 3.84 1.37 -7.94
CA ALA A 293 3.01 0.32 -7.39
C ALA A 293 3.44 -1.08 -7.83
N SER A 294 2.81 -2.09 -7.23
CA SER A 294 2.86 -3.49 -7.67
C SER A 294 1.45 -3.98 -7.98
N ALA A 295 1.32 -4.83 -9.00
CA ALA A 295 0.08 -5.47 -9.36
C ALA A 295 0.18 -7.00 -9.23
N LEU A 296 -0.90 -7.63 -8.77
CA LEU A 296 -1.01 -9.08 -8.73
C LEU A 296 -1.62 -9.58 -10.03
N VAL A 297 -1.00 -10.61 -10.60
CA VAL A 297 -1.49 -11.33 -11.78
C VAL A 297 -1.84 -12.76 -11.35
N PRO A 298 -3.10 -13.04 -11.02
CA PRO A 298 -3.54 -14.41 -10.77
C PRO A 298 -3.40 -15.25 -12.04
N LEU A 299 -2.89 -16.47 -11.88
CA LEU A 299 -2.78 -17.43 -12.97
C LEU A 299 -3.98 -18.38 -12.91
N ASP A 300 -4.69 -18.51 -14.02
CA ASP A 300 -5.93 -19.28 -14.12
C ASP A 300 -5.73 -20.79 -14.32
N GLY A 301 -4.47 -21.25 -14.36
CA GLY A 301 -4.11 -22.64 -14.59
C GLY A 301 -4.17 -23.07 -16.07
N THR A 302 -4.62 -22.22 -17.00
CA THR A 302 -4.65 -22.52 -18.45
C THR A 302 -3.42 -22.02 -19.18
N GLY A 303 -2.89 -20.84 -18.78
CA GLY A 303 -1.68 -20.22 -19.29
C GLY A 303 -0.41 -20.64 -18.52
N VAL A 304 0.38 -19.65 -18.12
CA VAL A 304 1.59 -19.84 -17.30
C VAL A 304 1.29 -20.67 -16.05
N GLN A 305 2.19 -21.59 -15.74
CA GLN A 305 2.16 -22.40 -14.50
C GLN A 305 3.53 -22.40 -13.86
N LEU A 306 3.55 -22.19 -12.56
CA LEU A 306 4.78 -22.12 -11.75
C LEU A 306 5.06 -23.49 -11.12
N GLY A 307 6.08 -24.18 -11.61
CA GLY A 307 6.37 -25.53 -11.12
C GLY A 307 7.07 -25.55 -9.77
N ASN A 308 6.57 -26.31 -8.78
CA ASN A 308 7.19 -26.49 -7.45
C ASN A 308 8.61 -27.09 -7.48
N GLY A 309 8.99 -27.72 -8.58
CA GLY A 309 10.35 -28.22 -8.83
C GLY A 309 11.35 -27.19 -9.33
N GLY A 310 10.97 -25.93 -9.36
CA GLY A 310 11.76 -24.83 -9.95
C GLY A 310 11.35 -24.50 -11.38
N GLY A 311 11.69 -23.32 -11.83
CA GLY A 311 11.31 -22.82 -13.15
C GLY A 311 11.89 -21.47 -13.47
N ASN A 312 11.40 -20.90 -14.55
CA ASN A 312 11.61 -19.49 -14.90
C ASN A 312 10.30 -18.86 -15.36
N VAL A 313 10.24 -17.54 -15.22
CA VAL A 313 9.17 -16.70 -15.77
C VAL A 313 9.84 -15.59 -16.57
N VAL A 314 9.33 -15.31 -17.74
CA VAL A 314 9.77 -14.25 -18.63
C VAL A 314 8.62 -13.27 -18.81
N LEU A 315 8.89 -11.99 -18.67
CA LEU A 315 7.98 -10.90 -19.00
C LEU A 315 8.37 -10.37 -20.39
N ARG A 316 7.42 -10.29 -21.28
CA ARG A 316 7.60 -9.74 -22.64
C ARG A 316 6.69 -8.56 -22.86
N ASP A 317 7.14 -7.60 -23.65
CA ASP A 317 6.33 -6.48 -24.09
C ASP A 317 5.41 -6.84 -25.28
N GLU A 318 4.70 -5.86 -25.78
CA GLU A 318 3.77 -5.99 -26.91
C GLU A 318 4.47 -6.31 -28.25
N GLN A 319 5.77 -6.09 -28.36
CA GLN A 319 6.59 -6.48 -29.50
C GLN A 319 7.13 -7.92 -29.37
N GLY A 320 6.93 -8.54 -28.22
CA GLY A 320 7.46 -9.87 -27.87
C GLY A 320 8.91 -9.85 -27.37
N ASP A 321 9.47 -8.66 -27.17
CA ASP A 321 10.81 -8.50 -26.63
C ASP A 321 10.84 -8.80 -25.13
N GLN A 322 11.92 -9.46 -24.67
CA GLN A 322 12.07 -9.76 -23.26
C GLN A 322 12.38 -8.49 -22.48
N VAL A 323 11.46 -8.14 -21.60
CA VAL A 323 11.57 -7.01 -20.65
C VAL A 323 12.31 -7.44 -19.38
N ASP A 324 11.94 -8.60 -18.85
CA ASP A 324 12.49 -9.14 -17.62
C ASP A 324 12.42 -10.65 -17.59
N SER A 325 13.29 -11.29 -16.81
CA SER A 325 13.19 -12.73 -16.55
C SER A 325 13.77 -13.10 -15.20
N VAL A 326 13.15 -14.09 -14.58
CA VAL A 326 13.56 -14.59 -13.27
C VAL A 326 13.56 -16.11 -13.28
N THR A 327 14.51 -16.68 -12.53
CA THR A 327 14.61 -18.12 -12.32
C THR A 327 14.48 -18.39 -10.82
N TYR A 328 13.80 -19.47 -10.47
CA TYR A 328 13.65 -19.93 -9.09
C TYR A 328 13.89 -21.43 -8.99
N SER A 329 14.37 -21.87 -7.83
CA SER A 329 14.65 -23.28 -7.53
C SER A 329 13.48 -23.96 -6.82
N ALA A 330 13.52 -25.29 -6.70
CA ALA A 330 12.61 -26.05 -5.87
C ALA A 330 12.67 -25.64 -4.38
N GLN A 331 13.84 -25.18 -3.91
CA GLN A 331 13.99 -24.70 -2.55
C GLN A 331 13.28 -23.35 -2.35
N ASP A 332 13.28 -22.48 -3.36
CA ASP A 332 12.55 -21.21 -3.32
C ASP A 332 11.04 -21.47 -3.33
N ALA A 333 10.56 -22.46 -4.09
CA ALA A 333 9.15 -22.84 -4.16
C ALA A 333 8.64 -23.64 -2.94
N GLY A 334 9.55 -24.18 -2.12
CA GLY A 334 9.24 -25.19 -1.10
C GLY A 334 8.24 -24.83 0.00
N PRO A 335 8.20 -23.60 0.56
CA PRO A 335 7.19 -23.22 1.53
C PRO A 335 5.82 -23.01 0.86
N SER A 336 4.79 -23.77 1.28
CA SER A 336 3.44 -23.54 0.79
C SER A 336 2.87 -22.21 1.33
N ASP A 337 1.98 -21.61 0.55
CA ASP A 337 1.22 -20.41 0.88
C ASP A 337 2.10 -19.18 1.20
N ARG A 338 3.27 -19.12 0.58
CA ARG A 338 4.22 -18.05 0.78
C ARG A 338 4.67 -17.45 -0.54
N PHE A 339 4.61 -16.11 -0.64
CA PHE A 339 5.26 -15.40 -1.73
C PHE A 339 6.77 -15.53 -1.62
N ILE A 340 7.40 -15.93 -2.70
CA ILE A 340 8.85 -15.90 -2.84
C ILE A 340 9.28 -14.66 -3.62
N ARG A 341 10.41 -14.11 -3.25
CA ARG A 341 11.04 -13.03 -3.99
C ARG A 341 11.96 -13.61 -5.05
N PHE A 342 11.87 -13.05 -6.23
CA PHE A 342 12.86 -13.35 -7.25
C PHE A 342 14.20 -12.67 -6.91
N ARG A 343 15.25 -13.47 -6.82
CA ARG A 343 16.60 -12.97 -6.58
C ARG A 343 17.11 -12.39 -7.88
N ARG A 344 17.62 -11.19 -7.80
CA ARG A 344 18.27 -10.47 -8.91
C ARG A 344 19.74 -10.26 -8.58
#